data_922b16e161b4a983825c22cf0501bee0
#
_entry.id   922b16e161b4a983825c22cf0501bee0
#
_cell.length_a   1.000
_cell.length_b   1.000
_cell.length_c   1.000
_cell.angle_alpha   90.00
_cell.angle_beta   90.00
_cell.angle_gamma   90.00
#
_symmetry.space_group_name_H-M   'P 1'
#
loop_
_entity.id
_entity.type
_entity.pdbx_description
1 polymer ?
#
loop_
_entity_poly.entity_id
_entity_poly.type
_entity_poly.pdbx_seq_one_letter_code
_entity_poly.pdbx_strand_id
1 'polypeptide(L)'
;TGVQTCALPICITSGNIGFGAYSDDYSFFMDGGKESRARSKDAVIENVSSYAEAVAQLNPDFMLFQEVDIDGTRSYHVDERKLLLSQTLSTDNTSRNYTFAQNYDSPYLFYPILEPHGKNKSGMLTVSNMKITESIRRSLPIEDGFMKLLDLDRCYSVNRIPTENGKELVLYNLHLSAYTSDPSTADNQLRMLFEDMKEEYDAGNYIVAGGDFNKDLLGKDRKSVV
;
A
#
# COMPACT_ATOMS: atom_id res chain seq x y z
N THR A 1 8.68 -16.26 41.12
CA THR A 1 8.63 -17.06 39.88
C THR A 1 8.01 -16.21 38.82
N GLY A 2 8.84 -15.42 38.09
CA GLY A 2 8.37 -14.63 36.97
C GLY A 2 8.06 -15.54 35.80
N VAL A 3 6.84 -15.54 35.34
CA VAL A 3 6.46 -16.10 34.02
C VAL A 3 7.00 -15.15 32.99
N GLN A 4 8.12 -15.51 32.36
CA GLN A 4 8.65 -14.82 31.20
C GLN A 4 7.79 -15.27 30.00
N THR A 5 6.75 -14.50 29.67
CA THR A 5 6.03 -14.67 28.42
C THR A 5 6.97 -14.22 27.30
N CYS A 6 7.58 -15.16 26.61
CA CYS A 6 8.21 -14.87 25.32
C CYS A 6 7.09 -14.57 24.32
N ALA A 7 6.74 -13.31 24.16
CA ALA A 7 5.98 -12.89 23.01
C ALA A 7 6.88 -13.09 21.77
N LEU A 8 6.42 -13.88 20.81
CA LEU A 8 7.11 -13.99 19.51
C LEU A 8 7.01 -12.62 18.81
N PRO A 9 8.10 -12.13 18.24
CA PRO A 9 8.04 -10.88 17.48
C PRO A 9 7.11 -11.05 16.27
N ILE A 10 6.24 -10.06 16.02
CA ILE A 10 5.42 -9.99 14.82
C ILE A 10 6.29 -9.40 13.69
N CYS A 11 6.35 -10.10 12.56
CA CYS A 11 7.03 -9.64 11.36
C CYS A 11 6.03 -8.98 10.41
N ILE A 12 6.26 -7.71 10.08
CA ILE A 12 5.42 -6.94 9.14
C ILE A 12 6.31 -6.44 8.01
N THR A 13 5.90 -6.68 6.77
CA THR A 13 6.53 -6.10 5.59
C THR A 13 5.62 -5.05 4.97
N SER A 14 6.20 -3.97 4.46
CA SER A 14 5.47 -2.94 3.71
C SER A 14 6.27 -2.54 2.49
N GLY A 15 5.59 -2.34 1.36
CA GLY A 15 6.23 -1.85 0.15
C GLY A 15 5.26 -1.42 -0.93
N ASN A 16 5.57 -0.28 -1.55
CA ASN A 16 4.95 0.19 -2.75
C ASN A 16 5.54 -0.58 -3.94
N ILE A 17 4.70 -1.28 -4.71
CA ILE A 17 5.16 -2.12 -5.85
C ILE A 17 5.19 -1.34 -7.18
N GLY A 18 4.78 -0.08 -7.18
CA GLY A 18 4.84 0.80 -8.35
C GLY A 18 4.19 0.19 -9.59
N PHE A 19 2.97 -0.38 -9.46
CA PHE A 19 2.26 -1.08 -10.56
C PHE A 19 3.16 -2.02 -11.40
N GLY A 20 4.12 -2.67 -10.76
CA GLY A 20 5.05 -3.62 -11.40
C GLY A 20 5.99 -3.02 -12.45
N ALA A 21 6.11 -1.69 -12.53
CA ALA A 21 6.89 -1.03 -13.56
C ALA A 21 8.35 -0.78 -13.19
N TYR A 22 8.64 -0.59 -11.90
CA TYR A 22 9.93 -0.08 -11.44
C TYR A 22 11.02 -1.16 -11.49
N SER A 23 11.85 -1.08 -12.53
CA SER A 23 13.18 -1.67 -12.60
C SER A 23 14.22 -0.57 -12.33
N ASP A 24 15.47 -0.93 -12.09
CA ASP A 24 16.56 -0.02 -11.68
C ASP A 24 16.72 1.24 -12.56
N ASP A 25 16.33 1.15 -13.82
CA ASP A 25 16.45 2.20 -14.84
C ASP A 25 15.09 2.78 -15.27
N TYR A 26 13.99 2.47 -14.55
CA TYR A 26 12.67 3.00 -14.81
C TYR A 26 12.55 4.43 -14.26
N SER A 27 11.92 5.32 -15.02
CA SER A 27 11.81 6.74 -14.68
C SER A 27 10.41 7.25 -15.01
N PHE A 28 9.57 7.37 -13.98
CA PHE A 28 8.17 7.75 -14.13
C PHE A 28 8.01 9.23 -14.54
N PHE A 29 7.14 9.49 -15.50
CA PHE A 29 6.97 10.83 -16.08
C PHE A 29 6.50 11.88 -15.06
N MET A 30 5.73 11.48 -14.06
CA MET A 30 5.27 12.39 -13.00
C MET A 30 6.40 12.82 -12.07
N ASP A 31 7.47 12.02 -11.95
CA ASP A 31 8.67 12.33 -11.16
C ASP A 31 9.74 13.03 -12.02
N GLY A 32 9.36 13.54 -13.19
CA GLY A 32 10.27 14.17 -14.14
C GLY A 32 10.96 13.20 -15.09
N GLY A 33 10.55 11.95 -15.10
CA GLY A 33 11.03 10.92 -16.01
C GLY A 33 10.33 10.89 -17.36
N LYS A 34 10.34 9.76 -18.03
CA LYS A 34 9.84 9.61 -19.40
C LYS A 34 8.75 8.57 -19.56
N GLU A 35 8.79 7.50 -18.76
CA GLU A 35 7.88 6.37 -18.90
C GLU A 35 6.54 6.68 -18.20
N SER A 36 5.45 6.29 -18.84
CA SER A 36 4.08 6.41 -18.30
C SER A 36 3.43 5.06 -18.00
N ARG A 37 4.07 3.97 -18.48
CA ARG A 37 3.63 2.60 -18.34
C ARG A 37 4.82 1.70 -18.01
N ALA A 38 4.54 0.51 -17.53
CA ALA A 38 5.55 -0.55 -17.48
C ALA A 38 6.07 -0.85 -18.90
N ARG A 39 7.27 -1.40 -19.01
CA ARG A 39 7.92 -1.66 -20.31
C ARG A 39 7.21 -2.73 -21.13
N SER A 40 6.68 -3.75 -20.48
CA SER A 40 5.92 -4.81 -21.10
C SER A 40 5.07 -5.55 -20.07
N LYS A 41 4.13 -6.36 -20.57
CA LYS A 41 3.34 -7.25 -19.71
C LYS A 41 4.23 -8.26 -18.97
N ASP A 42 5.22 -8.81 -19.65
CA ASP A 42 6.14 -9.79 -19.08
C ASP A 42 7.01 -9.16 -17.98
N ALA A 43 7.44 -7.91 -18.18
CA ALA A 43 8.18 -7.16 -17.16
C ALA A 43 7.33 -6.94 -15.90
N VAL A 44 6.04 -6.59 -16.03
CA VAL A 44 5.12 -6.48 -14.88
C VAL A 44 5.03 -7.81 -14.13
N ILE A 45 4.81 -8.90 -14.85
CA ILE A 45 4.68 -10.24 -14.24
C ILE A 45 5.98 -10.62 -13.52
N GLU A 46 7.12 -10.40 -14.14
CA GLU A 46 8.43 -10.71 -13.57
C GLU A 46 8.72 -9.88 -12.33
N ASN A 47 8.55 -8.55 -12.39
CA ASN A 47 8.81 -7.64 -11.28
C ASN A 47 7.92 -7.96 -10.07
N VAL A 48 6.61 -8.11 -10.29
CA VAL A 48 5.66 -8.40 -9.20
C VAL A 48 5.93 -9.77 -8.60
N SER A 49 6.21 -10.79 -9.42
CA SER A 49 6.50 -12.14 -8.92
C SER A 49 7.80 -12.19 -8.13
N SER A 50 8.86 -11.57 -8.63
CA SER A 50 10.16 -11.52 -7.94
C SER A 50 10.05 -10.76 -6.60
N TYR A 51 9.29 -9.65 -6.58
CA TYR A 51 9.02 -8.92 -5.34
C TYR A 51 8.25 -9.79 -4.33
N ALA A 52 7.20 -10.47 -4.79
CA ALA A 52 6.39 -11.35 -3.93
C ALA A 52 7.20 -12.52 -3.36
N GLU A 53 8.08 -13.12 -4.17
CA GLU A 53 9.01 -14.17 -3.74
C GLU A 53 9.98 -13.66 -2.66
N ALA A 54 10.57 -12.48 -2.87
CA ALA A 54 11.50 -11.88 -1.91
C ALA A 54 10.80 -11.60 -0.56
N VAL A 55 9.56 -11.09 -0.59
CA VAL A 55 8.76 -10.85 0.61
C VAL A 55 8.38 -12.18 1.28
N ALA A 56 7.98 -13.20 0.51
CA ALA A 56 7.60 -14.51 1.05
C ALA A 56 8.76 -15.20 1.79
N GLN A 57 10.01 -15.01 1.34
CA GLN A 57 11.21 -15.55 2.01
C GLN A 57 11.40 -15.00 3.43
N LEU A 58 10.88 -13.82 3.74
CA LEU A 58 10.91 -13.24 5.08
C LEU A 58 9.88 -13.88 6.02
N ASN A 59 8.97 -14.70 5.49
CA ASN A 59 7.88 -15.34 6.22
C ASN A 59 7.12 -14.39 7.15
N PRO A 60 6.62 -13.24 6.65
CA PRO A 60 6.00 -12.23 7.48
C PRO A 60 4.60 -12.66 7.94
N ASP A 61 4.20 -12.15 9.11
CA ASP A 61 2.84 -12.32 9.63
C ASP A 61 1.85 -11.44 8.86
N PHE A 62 2.31 -10.25 8.47
CA PHE A 62 1.53 -9.27 7.70
C PHE A 62 2.34 -8.69 6.54
N MET A 63 1.66 -8.47 5.42
CA MET A 63 2.23 -7.82 4.24
C MET A 63 1.32 -6.68 3.82
N LEU A 64 1.88 -5.50 3.64
CA LEU A 64 1.21 -4.28 3.23
C LEU A 64 1.76 -3.84 1.87
N PHE A 65 0.97 -3.97 0.82
CA PHE A 65 1.38 -3.57 -0.53
C PHE A 65 0.58 -2.34 -0.96
N GLN A 66 1.24 -1.40 -1.63
CA GLN A 66 0.65 -0.22 -2.23
C GLN A 66 0.87 -0.24 -3.75
N GLU A 67 0.08 0.53 -4.48
CA GLU A 67 0.06 0.60 -5.95
C GLU A 67 -0.13 -0.75 -6.64
N VAL A 68 -1.03 -1.56 -6.10
CA VAL A 68 -1.38 -2.87 -6.67
C VAL A 68 -2.46 -2.68 -7.73
N ASP A 69 -2.10 -2.73 -9.00
CA ASP A 69 -3.05 -2.64 -10.09
C ASP A 69 -3.89 -3.94 -10.21
N ILE A 70 -5.19 -3.77 -10.40
CA ILE A 70 -6.09 -4.90 -10.68
C ILE A 70 -6.59 -4.89 -12.13
N ASP A 71 -6.57 -3.73 -12.76
CA ASP A 71 -6.87 -3.53 -14.19
C ASP A 71 -6.32 -2.16 -14.60
N GLY A 72 -5.21 -2.10 -15.30
CA GLY A 72 -4.58 -0.86 -15.69
C GLY A 72 -3.96 -0.90 -17.07
N THR A 73 -4.17 0.18 -17.85
CA THR A 73 -3.46 0.35 -19.12
C THR A 73 -1.95 0.41 -18.88
N ARG A 74 -1.52 1.05 -17.79
CA ARG A 74 -0.10 1.21 -17.41
C ARG A 74 0.59 -0.10 -17.05
N SER A 75 -0.17 -1.08 -16.58
CA SER A 75 0.29 -2.41 -16.18
C SER A 75 -0.18 -3.53 -17.13
N TYR A 76 -0.55 -3.18 -18.37
CA TYR A 76 -1.00 -4.12 -19.40
C TYR A 76 -2.16 -5.02 -18.96
N HIS A 77 -3.07 -4.50 -18.14
CA HIS A 77 -4.24 -5.20 -17.60
C HIS A 77 -3.88 -6.46 -16.78
N VAL A 78 -2.69 -6.48 -16.18
CA VAL A 78 -2.30 -7.53 -15.24
C VAL A 78 -3.03 -7.32 -13.91
N ASP A 79 -3.68 -8.35 -13.40
CA ASP A 79 -4.20 -8.34 -12.00
C ASP A 79 -3.06 -8.70 -11.04
N GLU A 80 -2.29 -7.69 -10.62
CA GLU A 80 -1.12 -7.85 -9.75
C GLU A 80 -1.50 -8.40 -8.38
N ARG A 81 -2.71 -8.10 -7.90
CA ARG A 81 -3.25 -8.68 -6.67
C ARG A 81 -3.24 -10.21 -6.74
N LYS A 82 -3.67 -10.80 -7.87
CA LYS A 82 -3.65 -12.25 -8.05
C LYS A 82 -2.24 -12.83 -8.06
N LEU A 83 -1.30 -12.12 -8.70
CA LEU A 83 0.10 -12.54 -8.69
C LEU A 83 0.67 -12.54 -7.26
N LEU A 84 0.52 -11.44 -6.53
CA LEU A 84 0.96 -11.34 -5.13
C LEU A 84 0.36 -12.45 -4.27
N LEU A 85 -0.95 -12.65 -4.36
CA LEU A 85 -1.64 -13.68 -3.57
C LEU A 85 -1.17 -15.09 -3.95
N SER A 86 -0.93 -15.39 -5.22
CA SER A 86 -0.48 -16.72 -5.67
C SER A 86 0.88 -17.10 -5.08
N GLN A 87 1.77 -16.14 -4.91
CA GLN A 87 3.11 -16.37 -4.35
C GLN A 87 3.10 -16.35 -2.82
N THR A 88 2.29 -15.48 -2.21
CA THR A 88 2.28 -15.31 -0.76
C THR A 88 1.37 -16.30 -0.03
N LEU A 89 0.37 -16.89 -0.72
CA LEU A 89 -0.56 -17.86 -0.12
C LEU A 89 -0.07 -19.32 -0.15
N SER A 90 1.00 -19.61 -0.91
CA SER A 90 1.27 -20.99 -1.35
C SER A 90 2.22 -21.82 -0.47
N THR A 91 2.82 -21.25 0.59
CA THR A 91 3.94 -21.97 1.21
C THR A 91 3.58 -22.95 2.34
N ASP A 92 2.48 -22.79 3.07
CA ASP A 92 2.24 -23.61 4.27
C ASP A 92 0.77 -23.91 4.58
N ASN A 93 -0.07 -24.32 3.70
CA ASN A 93 -1.42 -24.82 4.04
C ASN A 93 -2.21 -23.99 5.09
N THR A 94 -1.72 -22.85 5.50
CA THR A 94 -2.40 -21.87 6.35
C THR A 94 -3.21 -20.93 5.46
N SER A 95 -4.52 -20.91 5.64
CA SER A 95 -5.40 -19.99 4.92
C SER A 95 -5.06 -18.56 5.33
N ARG A 96 -4.26 -17.86 4.54
CA ARG A 96 -4.01 -16.43 4.74
C ARG A 96 -5.27 -15.64 4.40
N ASN A 97 -5.53 -14.62 5.19
CA ASN A 97 -6.60 -13.67 4.95
C ASN A 97 -6.03 -12.48 4.18
N TYR A 98 -6.85 -11.86 3.35
CA TYR A 98 -6.45 -10.62 2.70
C TYR A 98 -7.62 -9.66 2.59
N THR A 99 -7.29 -8.38 2.46
CA THR A 99 -8.21 -7.30 2.16
C THR A 99 -7.63 -6.42 1.07
N PHE A 100 -8.50 -5.82 0.24
CA PHE A 100 -8.09 -4.93 -0.82
C PHE A 100 -8.89 -3.63 -0.73
N ALA A 101 -8.20 -2.51 -0.59
CA ALA A 101 -8.78 -1.17 -0.56
C ALA A 101 -8.41 -0.42 -1.84
N GLN A 102 -9.38 -0.25 -2.76
CA GLN A 102 -9.17 0.54 -3.96
C GLN A 102 -8.94 2.00 -3.58
N ASN A 103 -7.85 2.59 -4.06
CA ASN A 103 -7.48 3.98 -3.83
C ASN A 103 -7.17 4.77 -5.10
N TYR A 104 -7.39 4.16 -6.25
CA TYR A 104 -7.25 4.79 -7.55
C TYR A 104 -8.19 4.13 -8.58
N ASP A 105 -9.07 4.92 -9.21
CA ASP A 105 -9.90 4.50 -10.35
C ASP A 105 -9.99 5.68 -11.33
N SER A 106 -9.00 5.78 -12.23
CA SER A 106 -8.90 6.93 -13.11
C SER A 106 -9.80 6.82 -14.34
N PRO A 107 -10.26 7.95 -14.89
CA PRO A 107 -10.70 8.00 -16.27
C PRO A 107 -9.52 7.71 -17.19
N TYR A 108 -9.78 7.61 -18.49
CA TYR A 108 -8.70 7.43 -19.46
C TYR A 108 -7.86 8.73 -19.58
N LEU A 109 -6.61 8.68 -19.15
CA LEU A 109 -5.66 9.79 -19.22
C LEU A 109 -4.87 9.71 -20.52
N PHE A 110 -5.09 10.69 -21.42
CA PHE A 110 -4.46 10.77 -22.75
C PHE A 110 -3.02 11.31 -22.73
N TYR A 111 -2.49 11.61 -21.57
CA TYR A 111 -1.13 12.14 -21.42
C TYR A 111 -0.22 11.06 -20.79
N PRO A 112 1.06 10.96 -21.23
CA PRO A 112 1.72 11.59 -22.40
C PRO A 112 1.10 11.17 -23.73
N ILE A 113 1.11 12.06 -24.75
CA ILE A 113 0.37 11.85 -26.02
C ILE A 113 0.86 10.61 -26.78
N LEU A 114 2.17 10.33 -26.78
CA LEU A 114 2.75 9.21 -27.50
C LEU A 114 2.59 7.88 -26.75
N GLU A 115 2.49 7.92 -25.44
CA GLU A 115 2.28 6.76 -24.60
C GLU A 115 1.30 7.12 -23.47
N PRO A 116 -0.02 7.16 -23.74
CA PRO A 116 -1.00 7.57 -22.75
C PRO A 116 -0.97 6.68 -21.51
N HIS A 117 -1.01 7.31 -20.33
CA HIS A 117 -1.11 6.58 -19.05
C HIS A 117 -2.37 5.70 -18.98
N GLY A 118 -3.43 6.10 -19.69
CA GLY A 118 -4.65 5.33 -19.87
C GLY A 118 -5.57 5.32 -18.67
N LYS A 119 -6.41 4.29 -18.58
CA LYS A 119 -7.32 4.05 -17.48
C LYS A 119 -6.72 3.01 -16.54
N ASN A 120 -6.73 3.30 -15.23
CA ASN A 120 -6.10 2.44 -14.26
C ASN A 120 -6.97 2.27 -13.02
N LYS A 121 -7.03 1.03 -12.52
CA LYS A 121 -7.63 0.68 -11.22
C LYS A 121 -6.56 0.06 -10.35
N SER A 122 -6.32 0.69 -9.22
CA SER A 122 -5.26 0.31 -8.29
C SER A 122 -5.72 0.42 -6.83
N GLY A 123 -4.99 -0.21 -5.94
CA GLY A 123 -5.31 -0.16 -4.53
C GLY A 123 -4.18 -0.63 -3.63
N MET A 124 -4.54 -0.85 -2.39
CA MET A 124 -3.68 -1.39 -1.36
C MET A 124 -4.13 -2.80 -1.01
N LEU A 125 -3.20 -3.73 -0.96
CA LEU A 125 -3.44 -5.11 -0.56
C LEU A 125 -2.82 -5.34 0.83
N THR A 126 -3.63 -5.82 1.76
CA THR A 126 -3.17 -6.30 3.07
C THR A 126 -3.33 -7.81 3.12
N VAL A 127 -2.26 -8.54 3.40
CA VAL A 127 -2.25 -10.00 3.58
C VAL A 127 -1.87 -10.31 5.01
N SER A 128 -2.54 -11.28 5.62
CA SER A 128 -2.38 -11.65 7.03
C SER A 128 -2.38 -13.16 7.24
N ASN A 129 -1.46 -13.66 8.05
CA ASN A 129 -1.49 -15.03 8.58
C ASN A 129 -2.59 -15.22 9.64
N MET A 130 -3.04 -14.12 10.24
CA MET A 130 -4.07 -14.13 11.27
C MET A 130 -5.41 -13.72 10.67
N LYS A 131 -6.52 -14.14 11.31
CA LYS A 131 -7.86 -13.82 10.83
C LYS A 131 -8.12 -12.31 10.96
N ILE A 132 -8.42 -11.66 9.85
CA ILE A 132 -8.98 -10.31 9.81
C ILE A 132 -10.48 -10.45 10.04
N THR A 133 -11.00 -9.86 11.11
CA THR A 133 -12.43 -9.94 11.47
C THR A 133 -13.23 -8.81 10.85
N GLU A 134 -12.60 -7.66 10.64
CA GLU A 134 -13.19 -6.48 10.01
C GLU A 134 -12.13 -5.73 9.21
N SER A 135 -12.55 -5.14 8.10
CA SER A 135 -11.72 -4.23 7.32
C SER A 135 -12.54 -3.04 6.84
N ILE A 136 -12.08 -1.84 7.12
CA ILE A 136 -12.74 -0.59 6.78
C ILE A 136 -11.82 0.23 5.87
N ARG A 137 -12.38 0.74 4.78
CA ARG A 137 -11.72 1.73 3.93
C ARG A 137 -12.09 3.13 4.41
N ARG A 138 -11.10 3.93 4.74
CA ARG A 138 -11.24 5.35 5.14
C ARG A 138 -10.79 6.26 4.01
N SER A 139 -11.72 6.98 3.40
CA SER A 139 -11.40 7.98 2.38
C SER A 139 -10.66 9.16 2.98
N LEU A 140 -9.62 9.60 2.30
CA LEU A 140 -8.83 10.77 2.68
C LEU A 140 -9.30 12.02 1.93
N PRO A 141 -9.15 13.22 2.51
CA PRO A 141 -9.35 14.45 1.77
C PRO A 141 -8.36 14.56 0.62
N ILE A 142 -8.83 14.97 -0.54
CA ILE A 142 -8.03 15.20 -1.75
C ILE A 142 -8.30 16.60 -2.28
N GLU A 143 -7.36 17.12 -3.09
CA GLU A 143 -7.53 18.42 -3.73
C GLU A 143 -8.61 18.37 -4.82
N ASP A 144 -9.29 19.51 -5.02
CA ASP A 144 -10.18 19.71 -6.17
C ASP A 144 -9.40 20.17 -7.42
N GLY A 145 -10.01 19.98 -8.60
CA GLY A 145 -9.44 20.41 -9.86
C GLY A 145 -8.70 19.32 -10.63
N PHE A 146 -7.72 19.71 -11.47
CA PHE A 146 -7.00 18.77 -12.34
C PHE A 146 -6.16 17.76 -11.55
N MET A 147 -5.59 18.16 -10.42
CA MET A 147 -4.82 17.27 -9.54
C MET A 147 -5.66 16.13 -8.99
N LYS A 148 -6.97 16.32 -8.86
CA LYS A 148 -7.91 15.26 -8.50
C LYS A 148 -7.83 14.04 -9.43
N LEU A 149 -7.53 14.22 -10.72
CA LEU A 149 -7.41 13.10 -11.67
C LEU A 149 -6.17 12.23 -11.41
N LEU A 150 -5.19 12.74 -10.67
CA LEU A 150 -3.96 12.05 -10.33
C LEU A 150 -4.01 11.42 -8.94
N ASP A 151 -4.86 11.96 -8.06
CA ASP A 151 -4.92 11.61 -6.64
C ASP A 151 -6.26 10.98 -6.23
N LEU A 152 -7.00 10.47 -7.23
CA LEU A 152 -8.34 9.90 -7.06
C LEU A 152 -8.39 8.85 -5.95
N ASP A 153 -9.44 8.99 -5.12
CA ASP A 153 -9.84 7.95 -4.17
C ASP A 153 -8.81 7.61 -3.07
N ARG A 154 -7.84 8.50 -2.78
CA ARG A 154 -6.86 8.27 -1.69
C ARG A 154 -7.56 7.83 -0.41
N CYS A 155 -7.00 6.83 0.21
CA CYS A 155 -7.55 6.22 1.41
C CYS A 155 -6.45 5.53 2.22
N TYR A 156 -6.81 5.09 3.42
CA TYR A 156 -6.14 4.03 4.15
C TYR A 156 -7.13 2.91 4.49
N SER A 157 -6.65 1.72 4.70
CA SER A 157 -7.44 0.61 5.23
C SER A 157 -7.13 0.37 6.69
N VAL A 158 -8.17 0.07 7.47
CA VAL A 158 -8.09 -0.31 8.88
C VAL A 158 -8.50 -1.76 8.99
N ASN A 159 -7.58 -2.62 9.42
CA ASN A 159 -7.81 -4.05 9.49
C ASN A 159 -7.73 -4.51 10.95
N ARG A 160 -8.77 -5.19 11.44
CA ARG A 160 -8.90 -5.62 12.83
C ARG A 160 -8.57 -7.08 12.98
N ILE A 161 -7.65 -7.36 13.88
CA ILE A 161 -7.18 -8.71 14.20
C ILE A 161 -7.37 -8.92 15.72
N PRO A 162 -8.22 -9.85 16.15
CA PRO A 162 -8.43 -10.09 17.57
C PRO A 162 -7.18 -10.68 18.22
N THR A 163 -6.93 -10.30 19.47
CA THR A 163 -5.86 -10.82 20.30
C THR A 163 -6.43 -11.64 21.48
N GLU A 164 -5.62 -12.52 22.07
CA GLU A 164 -6.06 -13.42 23.14
C GLU A 164 -6.55 -12.71 24.41
N ASN A 165 -6.10 -11.49 24.66
CA ASN A 165 -6.49 -10.70 25.83
C ASN A 165 -7.77 -9.90 25.64
N GLY A 166 -8.51 -10.13 24.54
CA GLY A 166 -9.77 -9.44 24.25
C GLY A 166 -9.62 -8.04 23.68
N LYS A 167 -8.40 -7.63 23.32
CA LYS A 167 -8.09 -6.43 22.55
C LYS A 167 -7.92 -6.79 21.08
N GLU A 168 -7.66 -5.78 20.28
CA GLU A 168 -7.39 -5.97 18.84
C GLU A 168 -6.02 -5.40 18.46
N LEU A 169 -5.37 -6.04 17.51
CA LEU A 169 -4.34 -5.41 16.71
C LEU A 169 -5.04 -4.71 15.54
N VAL A 170 -4.94 -3.40 15.49
CA VAL A 170 -5.50 -2.56 14.43
C VAL A 170 -4.38 -2.19 13.48
N LEU A 171 -4.41 -2.80 12.30
CA LEU A 171 -3.36 -2.66 11.29
C LEU A 171 -3.82 -1.73 10.17
N TYR A 172 -3.11 -0.62 10.03
CA TYR A 172 -3.33 0.39 9.00
C TYR A 172 -2.41 0.15 7.81
N ASN A 173 -2.99 0.02 6.60
CA ASN A 173 -2.26 0.08 5.35
C ASN A 173 -2.65 1.37 4.64
N LEU A 174 -1.69 2.20 4.29
CA LEU A 174 -1.92 3.55 3.80
C LEU A 174 -1.10 3.89 2.55
N HIS A 175 -1.65 4.79 1.74
CA HIS A 175 -0.94 5.42 0.65
C HIS A 175 -1.45 6.86 0.52
N LEU A 176 -0.69 7.80 1.07
CA LEU A 176 -1.04 9.22 1.10
C LEU A 176 -0.73 9.91 -0.23
N SER A 177 -1.23 11.14 -0.41
CA SER A 177 -1.00 11.91 -1.62
C SER A 177 0.47 12.29 -1.79
N ALA A 178 1.00 12.04 -3.00
CA ALA A 178 2.36 12.41 -3.38
C ALA A 178 2.43 13.85 -3.91
N TYR A 179 1.49 14.19 -4.80
CA TYR A 179 1.52 15.42 -5.58
C TYR A 179 0.41 16.36 -5.10
N THR A 180 0.67 17.09 -4.01
CA THR A 180 -0.26 18.11 -3.50
C THR A 180 0.27 19.50 -3.81
N SER A 181 -0.55 20.35 -4.43
CA SER A 181 -0.26 21.77 -4.63
C SER A 181 -0.49 22.57 -3.35
N ASP A 182 -1.45 22.14 -2.53
CA ASP A 182 -1.74 22.68 -1.20
C ASP A 182 -1.16 21.79 -0.10
N PRO A 183 -0.14 22.27 0.64
CA PRO A 183 0.43 21.53 1.76
C PRO A 183 -0.59 21.14 2.83
N SER A 184 -1.69 21.87 2.98
CA SER A 184 -2.74 21.60 3.96
C SER A 184 -3.46 20.26 3.69
N THR A 185 -3.53 19.82 2.45
CA THR A 185 -4.13 18.53 2.09
C THR A 185 -3.38 17.37 2.75
N ALA A 186 -2.06 17.37 2.62
CA ALA A 186 -1.22 16.34 3.21
C ALA A 186 -1.26 16.35 4.75
N ASP A 187 -1.26 17.55 5.35
CA ASP A 187 -1.37 17.70 6.80
C ASP A 187 -2.75 17.22 7.31
N ASN A 188 -3.81 17.51 6.56
CA ASN A 188 -5.17 17.03 6.87
C ASN A 188 -5.28 15.49 6.79
N GLN A 189 -4.62 14.88 5.78
CA GLN A 189 -4.56 13.42 5.66
C GLN A 189 -3.85 12.78 6.85
N LEU A 190 -2.69 13.31 7.24
CA LEU A 190 -1.95 12.82 8.42
C LEU A 190 -2.74 13.03 9.72
N ARG A 191 -3.36 14.21 9.88
CA ARG A 191 -4.17 14.49 11.07
C ARG A 191 -5.33 13.50 11.20
N MET A 192 -6.07 13.24 10.11
CA MET A 192 -7.17 12.28 10.11
C MET A 192 -6.70 10.87 10.48
N LEU A 193 -5.56 10.43 9.94
CA LEU A 193 -4.95 9.14 10.26
C LEU A 193 -4.59 9.06 11.76
N PHE A 194 -3.91 10.08 12.29
CA PHE A 194 -3.46 10.07 13.67
C PHE A 194 -4.62 10.21 14.68
N GLU A 195 -5.69 10.93 14.32
CA GLU A 195 -6.91 11.00 15.13
C GLU A 195 -7.57 9.61 15.21
N ASP A 196 -7.73 8.91 14.10
CA ASP A 196 -8.28 7.54 14.06
C ASP A 196 -7.40 6.56 14.87
N MET A 197 -6.08 6.61 14.69
CA MET A 197 -5.13 5.80 15.46
C MET A 197 -5.19 6.11 16.95
N LYS A 198 -5.37 7.38 17.31
CA LYS A 198 -5.47 7.78 18.73
C LYS A 198 -6.75 7.25 19.36
N GLU A 199 -7.89 7.29 18.68
CA GLU A 199 -9.14 6.71 19.16
C GLU A 199 -8.99 5.23 19.48
N GLU A 200 -8.34 4.48 18.61
CA GLU A 200 -8.06 3.05 18.83
C GLU A 200 -7.10 2.81 20.00
N TYR A 201 -6.07 3.66 20.13
CA TYR A 201 -5.15 3.59 21.26
C TYR A 201 -5.86 3.87 22.60
N ASP A 202 -6.69 4.91 22.64
CA ASP A 202 -7.45 5.27 23.84
C ASP A 202 -8.47 4.17 24.23
N ALA A 203 -8.98 3.40 23.25
CA ALA A 203 -9.77 2.19 23.47
C ALA A 203 -8.95 1.00 24.00
N GLY A 204 -7.62 1.13 24.03
CA GLY A 204 -6.68 0.14 24.54
C GLY A 204 -6.30 -0.95 23.53
N ASN A 205 -6.48 -0.69 22.25
CA ASN A 205 -6.06 -1.57 21.17
C ASN A 205 -4.55 -1.40 20.86
N TYR A 206 -3.97 -2.39 20.20
CA TYR A 206 -2.62 -2.31 19.66
C TYR A 206 -2.66 -1.74 18.25
N ILE A 207 -1.77 -0.79 17.93
CA ILE A 207 -1.84 -0.06 16.68
C ILE A 207 -0.53 -0.20 15.92
N VAL A 208 -0.63 -0.54 14.64
CA VAL A 208 0.49 -0.49 13.71
C VAL A 208 0.04 0.15 12.41
N ALA A 209 0.80 1.12 11.92
CA ALA A 209 0.59 1.74 10.62
C ALA A 209 1.82 1.53 9.75
N GLY A 210 1.58 1.10 8.52
CA GLY A 210 2.61 0.95 7.50
C GLY A 210 2.06 1.30 6.13
N GLY A 211 2.94 1.63 5.20
CA GLY A 211 2.56 2.02 3.86
C GLY A 211 3.39 3.17 3.32
N ASP A 212 2.89 3.77 2.25
CA ASP A 212 3.54 4.90 1.61
C ASP A 212 2.96 6.23 2.13
N PHE A 213 3.72 6.89 2.98
CA PHE A 213 3.34 8.19 3.54
C PHE A 213 3.53 9.35 2.55
N ASN A 214 4.33 9.16 1.49
CA ASN A 214 4.73 10.21 0.56
C ASN A 214 5.25 11.48 1.27
N LYS A 215 5.82 11.32 2.45
CA LYS A 215 6.33 12.39 3.31
C LYS A 215 7.61 11.94 4.01
N ASP A 216 8.55 12.87 4.12
CA ASP A 216 9.67 12.71 5.02
C ASP A 216 9.20 12.96 6.46
N LEU A 217 8.98 11.90 7.20
CA LEU A 217 8.56 11.96 8.61
C LEU A 217 9.73 12.24 9.56
N LEU A 218 10.97 12.22 9.07
CA LEU A 218 12.17 12.32 9.89
C LEU A 218 12.79 13.71 9.91
N GLY A 219 12.31 14.63 9.06
CA GLY A 219 12.79 16.00 8.93
C GLY A 219 14.08 16.13 8.12
N LYS A 220 14.44 17.39 7.79
CA LYS A 220 15.51 17.74 6.82
C LYS A 220 16.94 17.32 7.19
N ASP A 221 17.17 16.85 8.42
CA ASP A 221 18.52 16.59 8.95
C ASP A 221 19.00 15.13 8.82
N ARG A 222 18.20 14.24 8.27
CA ARG A 222 18.64 12.87 8.03
C ARG A 222 19.07 12.70 6.58
N LYS A 223 20.37 12.54 6.38
CA LYS A 223 20.90 11.93 5.16
C LYS A 223 20.29 10.53 5.07
N SER A 224 19.57 10.25 3.99
CA SER A 224 19.14 8.89 3.69
C SER A 224 20.38 8.00 3.70
N VAL A 225 20.40 7.05 4.61
CA VAL A 225 21.39 5.97 4.56
C VAL A 225 20.80 4.94 3.61
N VAL A 226 21.30 4.95 2.38
CA VAL A 226 21.09 3.87 1.39
C VAL A 226 22.16 2.83 1.61
#